data_4f67045083f52560da9b9c387e79d5cb
#
_entry.id   4f67045083f52560da9b9c387e79d5cb
#
_cell.length_a   1.000
_cell.length_b   1.000
_cell.length_c   1.000
_cell.angle_alpha   90.00
_cell.angle_beta   90.00
_cell.angle_gamma   90.00
#
_symmetry.space_group_name_H-M   'P 1'
#
loop_
_entity.id
_entity.type
_entity.pdbx_description
1 polymer ?
#
loop_
_entity_poly.entity_id
_entity_poly.type
_entity_poly.pdbx_seq_one_letter_code
_entity_poly.pdbx_strand_id
1 'polypeptide(L)'
;MKVLITGANGFIGRNLIAHLDERRDIEVLCFTRNDSLDALAGLVNQAGFVFHLAGVNRPQDPLEFQSGNTDLTYKLCEAIESSGRKIPVLYTSSSQAELDNLYGVSKRGAEGALLDLAKRHGSVVHLFRLPNVFGKWARPNYNSAVATFCHNIARDLPIQINDRQALVNLVYIDDVITHFISVMEGRLAGNPFVSVNPQYTITVGELAEQLQVFRDSRATLTTEAVGTGLKRALYATYLSYLPPERFSYEVPKYGDPRGVFVEMLKTRDSGQFSFFTAHPGITRGGHYHHSKTEKFLVIKGQACFRFRHITTGEFHEHSTSGEQPEIVETVPGWTHDITNVGDEEMIVMLWANEIFDREHPDTYARPICTEV
;
A
#
# COMPACT_ATOMS: atom_id res chain seq x y z
N MET A 1 -9.40 6.06 20.70
CA MET A 1 -8.38 7.14 20.82
C MET A 1 -8.46 8.00 19.56
N LYS A 2 -8.32 9.36 19.66
CA LYS A 2 -8.22 10.22 18.49
C LYS A 2 -6.77 10.39 18.05
N VAL A 3 -6.51 10.26 16.76
CA VAL A 3 -5.17 10.29 16.17
C VAL A 3 -5.11 11.38 15.11
N LEU A 4 -4.20 12.34 15.24
CA LEU A 4 -4.00 13.37 14.23
C LEU A 4 -2.97 12.92 13.20
N ILE A 5 -3.32 13.01 11.92
CA ILE A 5 -2.42 12.73 10.79
C ILE A 5 -2.23 14.02 9.98
N THR A 6 -1.04 14.60 10.02
CA THR A 6 -0.70 15.65 9.07
C THR A 6 -0.20 15.04 7.77
N GLY A 7 -0.51 15.64 6.63
CA GLY A 7 -0.19 15.04 5.33
C GLY A 7 -1.06 13.83 4.99
N ALA A 8 -2.29 13.79 5.50
CA ALA A 8 -3.27 12.71 5.35
C ALA A 8 -3.49 12.27 3.90
N ASN A 9 -3.50 13.20 2.94
CA ASN A 9 -3.68 12.94 1.50
C ASN A 9 -2.39 12.47 0.79
N GLY A 10 -1.26 12.40 1.51
CA GLY A 10 0.02 11.91 0.98
C GLY A 10 0.05 10.39 0.82
N PHE A 11 1.10 9.88 0.19
CA PHE A 11 1.30 8.44 -0.04
C PHE A 11 1.27 7.64 1.29
N ILE A 12 2.09 8.03 2.27
CA ILE A 12 2.17 7.34 3.56
C ILE A 12 0.87 7.57 4.37
N GLY A 13 0.34 8.82 4.34
CA GLY A 13 -0.90 9.17 5.05
C GLY A 13 -2.10 8.32 4.64
N ARG A 14 -2.34 8.15 3.33
CA ARG A 14 -3.43 7.31 2.81
C ARG A 14 -3.30 5.84 3.22
N ASN A 15 -2.09 5.30 3.18
CA ASN A 15 -1.84 3.93 3.62
C ASN A 15 -2.09 3.79 5.12
N LEU A 16 -1.61 4.74 5.94
CA LEU A 16 -1.85 4.72 7.38
C LEU A 16 -3.36 4.81 7.71
N ILE A 17 -4.08 5.72 7.06
CA ILE A 17 -5.53 5.87 7.27
C ILE A 17 -6.24 4.58 6.96
N ALA A 18 -5.93 3.92 5.82
CA ALA A 18 -6.56 2.66 5.45
C ALA A 18 -6.39 1.57 6.54
N HIS A 19 -5.20 1.49 7.17
CA HIS A 19 -4.98 0.55 8.28
C HIS A 19 -5.67 0.97 9.59
N LEU A 20 -5.76 2.28 9.86
CA LEU A 20 -6.43 2.77 11.07
C LEU A 20 -7.95 2.67 10.97
N ASP A 21 -8.53 2.79 9.78
CA ASP A 21 -9.96 2.61 9.52
C ASP A 21 -10.44 1.17 9.79
N GLU A 22 -9.53 0.19 9.81
CA GLU A 22 -9.80 -1.19 10.20
C GLU A 22 -10.05 -1.33 11.72
N ARG A 23 -9.75 -0.28 12.48
CA ARG A 23 -9.79 -0.28 13.96
C ARG A 23 -10.96 0.54 14.48
N ARG A 24 -11.83 -0.09 15.27
CA ARG A 24 -12.99 0.56 15.89
C ARG A 24 -12.65 1.46 17.07
N ASP A 25 -11.46 1.31 17.65
CA ASP A 25 -10.98 2.05 18.81
C ASP A 25 -10.23 3.35 18.44
N ILE A 26 -10.02 3.61 17.14
CA ILE A 26 -9.32 4.77 16.62
C ILE A 26 -10.28 5.68 15.83
N GLU A 27 -10.19 6.98 16.09
CA GLU A 27 -10.81 8.04 15.31
C GLU A 27 -9.70 8.88 14.67
N VAL A 28 -9.70 8.99 13.34
CA VAL A 28 -8.67 9.71 12.59
C VAL A 28 -9.07 11.16 12.38
N LEU A 29 -8.19 12.07 12.78
CA LEU A 29 -8.26 13.50 12.51
C LEU A 29 -7.25 13.81 11.41
N CYS A 30 -7.69 14.42 10.31
CA CYS A 30 -6.84 14.72 9.16
C CYS A 30 -6.47 16.21 9.12
N PHE A 31 -5.19 16.50 8.86
CA PHE A 31 -4.70 17.83 8.51
C PHE A 31 -4.00 17.77 7.15
N THR A 32 -4.47 18.57 6.20
CA THR A 32 -4.05 18.56 4.79
C THR A 32 -3.56 19.96 4.36
N ARG A 33 -3.08 20.08 3.12
CA ARG A 33 -2.67 21.38 2.55
C ARG A 33 -3.82 22.37 2.37
N ASN A 34 -5.06 21.90 2.41
CA ASN A 34 -6.25 22.74 2.24
C ASN A 34 -6.73 23.33 3.57
N ASP A 35 -6.18 22.85 4.69
CA ASP A 35 -6.56 23.33 6.01
C ASP A 35 -5.72 24.53 6.41
N SER A 36 -6.32 25.50 7.11
CA SER A 36 -5.61 26.64 7.67
C SER A 36 -4.74 26.20 8.85
N LEU A 37 -3.63 26.91 9.08
CA LEU A 37 -2.78 26.66 10.25
C LEU A 37 -3.55 26.85 11.57
N ASP A 38 -4.55 27.72 11.61
CA ASP A 38 -5.41 27.92 12.78
C ASP A 38 -6.20 26.66 13.16
N ALA A 39 -6.57 25.84 12.17
CA ALA A 39 -7.25 24.56 12.40
C ALA A 39 -6.34 23.55 13.12
N LEU A 40 -5.01 23.65 12.96
CA LEU A 40 -4.06 22.71 13.54
C LEU A 40 -4.15 22.66 15.07
N ALA A 41 -4.26 23.82 15.73
CA ALA A 41 -4.38 23.90 17.19
C ALA A 41 -5.65 23.21 17.70
N GLY A 42 -6.78 23.37 17.01
CA GLY A 42 -8.04 22.69 17.33
C GLY A 42 -7.97 21.18 17.20
N LEU A 43 -7.26 20.66 16.18
CA LEU A 43 -7.03 19.24 15.95
C LEU A 43 -6.07 18.66 17.00
N VAL A 44 -4.97 19.36 17.31
CA VAL A 44 -4.00 18.98 18.35
C VAL A 44 -4.69 18.83 19.71
N ASN A 45 -5.58 19.76 20.09
CA ASN A 45 -6.32 19.70 21.35
C ASN A 45 -7.19 18.46 21.51
N GLN A 46 -7.60 17.83 20.40
CA GLN A 46 -8.40 16.60 20.42
C GLN A 46 -7.54 15.32 20.36
N ALA A 47 -6.32 15.42 19.81
CA ALA A 47 -5.48 14.28 19.53
C ALA A 47 -4.90 13.64 20.79
N GLY A 48 -4.85 12.32 20.83
CA GLY A 48 -4.08 11.53 21.81
C GLY A 48 -2.72 11.07 21.28
N PHE A 49 -2.52 11.12 19.95
CA PHE A 49 -1.28 10.81 19.25
C PHE A 49 -1.21 11.59 17.94
N VAL A 50 -0.01 11.97 17.50
CA VAL A 50 0.20 12.69 16.23
C VAL A 50 1.14 11.92 15.33
N PHE A 51 0.68 11.61 14.10
CA PHE A 51 1.52 11.21 12.99
C PHE A 51 1.83 12.43 12.12
N HIS A 52 3.03 12.95 12.22
CA HIS A 52 3.48 14.09 11.41
C HIS A 52 4.13 13.59 10.12
N LEU A 53 3.28 13.37 9.09
CA LEU A 53 3.66 12.83 7.78
C LEU A 53 3.71 13.90 6.70
N ALA A 54 3.28 15.12 7.00
CA ALA A 54 3.37 16.25 6.09
C ALA A 54 4.82 16.56 5.75
N GLY A 55 5.07 16.85 4.49
CA GLY A 55 6.39 17.27 4.04
C GLY A 55 6.44 17.46 2.53
N VAL A 56 7.40 18.28 2.10
CA VAL A 56 7.70 18.57 0.70
C VAL A 56 9.00 17.88 0.32
N ASN A 57 9.00 17.14 -0.81
CA ASN A 57 10.19 16.42 -1.29
C ASN A 57 10.59 16.74 -2.74
N ARG A 58 9.71 17.40 -3.52
CA ARG A 58 9.99 17.91 -4.86
C ARG A 58 9.20 19.20 -5.09
N PRO A 59 9.61 20.31 -4.51
CA PRO A 59 8.95 21.60 -4.71
C PRO A 59 9.31 22.19 -6.07
N GLN A 60 8.50 23.14 -6.53
CA GLN A 60 8.86 24.00 -7.66
C GLN A 60 9.82 25.09 -7.20
N ASP A 61 9.58 25.67 -6.02
CA ASP A 61 10.47 26.65 -5.37
C ASP A 61 11.24 25.96 -4.24
N PRO A 62 12.59 26.01 -4.24
CA PRO A 62 13.42 25.47 -3.16
C PRO A 62 13.07 25.99 -1.75
N LEU A 63 12.47 27.17 -1.61
CA LEU A 63 12.03 27.73 -0.33
C LEU A 63 10.91 26.92 0.30
N GLU A 64 10.15 26.19 -0.51
CA GLU A 64 9.10 25.29 0.01
C GLU A 64 9.67 24.14 0.87
N PHE A 65 10.94 23.77 0.73
CA PHE A 65 11.56 22.81 1.64
C PHE A 65 11.55 23.32 3.07
N GLN A 66 11.92 24.59 3.28
CA GLN A 66 11.92 25.19 4.59
C GLN A 66 10.49 25.32 5.14
N SER A 67 9.60 25.94 4.40
CA SER A 67 8.23 26.22 4.86
C SER A 67 7.39 24.93 5.04
N GLY A 68 7.52 23.97 4.14
CA GLY A 68 6.73 22.73 4.16
C GLY A 68 7.27 21.63 5.07
N ASN A 69 8.55 21.69 5.46
CA ASN A 69 9.15 20.71 6.37
C ASN A 69 9.44 21.34 7.74
N THR A 70 10.38 22.27 7.81
CA THR A 70 10.86 22.83 9.08
C THR A 70 9.80 23.70 9.76
N ASP A 71 9.27 24.71 9.04
CA ASP A 71 8.37 25.71 9.63
C ASP A 71 7.02 25.10 10.04
N LEU A 72 6.47 24.20 9.21
CA LEU A 72 5.26 23.47 9.58
C LEU A 72 5.45 22.63 10.85
N THR A 73 6.64 22.00 11.00
CA THR A 73 6.97 21.24 12.21
C THR A 73 7.06 22.16 13.44
N TYR A 74 7.64 23.36 13.32
CA TYR A 74 7.63 24.34 14.40
C TYR A 74 6.20 24.73 14.80
N LYS A 75 5.30 24.97 13.83
CA LYS A 75 3.89 25.27 14.10
C LYS A 75 3.17 24.14 14.82
N LEU A 76 3.45 22.90 14.47
CA LEU A 76 2.94 21.74 15.20
C LEU A 76 3.46 21.70 16.64
N CYS A 77 4.76 21.94 16.86
CA CYS A 77 5.36 22.00 18.19
C CYS A 77 4.72 23.11 19.05
N GLU A 78 4.55 24.32 18.50
CA GLU A 78 3.87 25.45 19.16
C GLU A 78 2.44 25.08 19.56
N ALA A 79 1.69 24.40 18.70
CA ALA A 79 0.33 23.96 18.98
C ALA A 79 0.28 22.91 20.11
N ILE A 80 1.24 21.96 20.14
CA ILE A 80 1.35 20.97 21.20
C ILE A 80 1.72 21.64 22.53
N GLU A 81 2.72 22.50 22.57
CA GLU A 81 3.10 23.25 23.76
C GLU A 81 1.94 24.09 24.33
N SER A 82 1.23 24.81 23.45
CA SER A 82 0.07 25.62 23.81
C SER A 82 -1.11 24.81 24.35
N SER A 83 -1.23 23.54 23.97
CA SER A 83 -2.28 22.65 24.51
C SER A 83 -2.04 22.24 25.97
N GLY A 84 -0.82 22.41 26.49
CA GLY A 84 -0.39 21.94 27.81
C GLY A 84 -0.35 20.40 27.96
N ARG A 85 -0.59 19.64 26.88
CA ARG A 85 -0.73 18.17 26.88
C ARG A 85 0.53 17.53 26.29
N LYS A 86 1.09 16.54 26.97
CA LYS A 86 2.24 15.76 26.48
C LYS A 86 1.81 14.74 25.42
N ILE A 87 1.47 15.22 24.23
CA ILE A 87 0.99 14.38 23.14
C ILE A 87 2.20 13.72 22.44
N PRO A 88 2.24 12.39 22.31
CA PRO A 88 3.29 11.72 21.56
C PRO A 88 3.24 12.07 20.08
N VAL A 89 4.43 12.24 19.46
CA VAL A 89 4.58 12.60 18.05
C VAL A 89 5.47 11.58 17.35
N LEU A 90 4.99 11.03 16.24
CA LEU A 90 5.79 10.29 15.30
C LEU A 90 6.02 11.14 14.05
N TYR A 91 7.27 11.27 13.62
CA TYR A 91 7.66 12.06 12.46
C TYR A 91 8.35 11.23 11.39
N THR A 92 7.92 11.39 10.14
CA THR A 92 8.60 10.81 8.97
C THR A 92 9.71 11.73 8.48
N SER A 93 10.92 11.44 8.91
CA SER A 93 12.14 12.01 8.36
C SER A 93 12.63 11.21 7.16
N SER A 94 13.85 11.43 6.74
CA SER A 94 14.47 10.77 5.59
C SER A 94 15.91 10.38 5.92
N SER A 95 16.41 9.29 5.33
CA SER A 95 17.84 8.97 5.33
C SER A 95 18.69 10.13 4.76
N GLN A 96 18.10 10.98 3.90
CA GLN A 96 18.76 12.18 3.39
C GLN A 96 18.96 13.30 4.45
N ALA A 97 18.35 13.19 5.63
CA ALA A 97 18.61 14.14 6.72
C ALA A 97 20.10 14.18 7.15
N GLU A 98 20.87 13.16 6.80
CA GLU A 98 22.33 13.12 7.01
C GLU A 98 23.14 13.89 5.95
N LEU A 99 22.49 14.28 4.84
CA LEU A 99 23.14 14.97 3.72
C LEU A 99 22.95 16.49 3.81
N ASP A 100 23.89 17.25 3.20
CA ASP A 100 23.86 18.72 3.20
C ASP A 100 23.16 19.29 1.94
N ASN A 101 22.16 18.59 1.41
CA ASN A 101 21.26 19.15 0.40
C ASN A 101 20.06 19.85 1.07
N LEU A 102 19.37 20.73 0.35
CA LEU A 102 18.26 21.55 0.88
C LEU A 102 17.15 20.69 1.52
N TYR A 103 16.83 19.55 0.93
CA TYR A 103 15.84 18.63 1.49
C TYR A 103 16.33 18.01 2.79
N GLY A 104 17.56 17.49 2.83
CA GLY A 104 18.17 16.91 4.02
C GLY A 104 18.25 17.91 5.16
N VAL A 105 18.70 19.13 4.88
CA VAL A 105 18.76 20.24 5.85
C VAL A 105 17.38 20.55 6.43
N SER A 106 16.35 20.63 5.59
CA SER A 106 14.99 20.92 6.05
C SER A 106 14.40 19.79 6.92
N LYS A 107 14.70 18.53 6.59
CA LYS A 107 14.29 17.37 7.40
C LYS A 107 15.03 17.36 8.76
N ARG A 108 16.32 17.63 8.75
CA ARG A 108 17.14 17.75 9.97
C ARG A 108 16.67 18.91 10.87
N GLY A 109 16.26 20.04 10.28
CA GLY A 109 15.66 21.16 11.00
C GLY A 109 14.36 20.77 11.71
N ALA A 110 13.49 20.01 11.04
CA ALA A 110 12.27 19.48 11.63
C ALA A 110 12.54 18.46 12.75
N GLU A 111 13.54 17.55 12.58
CA GLU A 111 14.01 16.66 13.67
C GLU A 111 14.44 17.46 14.89
N GLY A 112 15.22 18.53 14.68
CA GLY A 112 15.68 19.43 15.76
C GLY A 112 14.53 20.05 16.54
N ALA A 113 13.52 20.59 15.84
CA ALA A 113 12.34 21.18 16.47
C ALA A 113 11.59 20.17 17.37
N LEU A 114 11.44 18.92 16.90
CA LEU A 114 10.77 17.86 17.67
C LEU A 114 11.60 17.38 18.87
N LEU A 115 12.92 17.26 18.72
CA LEU A 115 13.81 16.92 19.82
C LEU A 115 13.83 18.02 20.90
N ASP A 116 13.75 19.28 20.48
CA ASP A 116 13.62 20.42 21.41
C ASP A 116 12.26 20.41 22.13
N LEU A 117 11.17 20.08 21.43
CA LEU A 117 9.85 19.85 22.04
C LEU A 117 9.94 18.75 23.11
N ALA A 118 10.53 17.58 22.78
CA ALA A 118 10.71 16.50 23.72
C ALA A 118 11.49 16.95 24.98
N LYS A 119 12.57 17.68 24.79
CA LYS A 119 13.44 18.16 25.85
C LYS A 119 12.81 19.25 26.76
N ARG A 120 12.09 20.22 26.15
CA ARG A 120 11.48 21.35 26.87
C ARG A 120 10.11 21.01 27.47
N HIS A 121 9.28 20.28 26.70
CA HIS A 121 7.89 20.04 27.07
C HIS A 121 7.65 18.63 27.63
N GLY A 122 8.55 17.67 27.34
CA GLY A 122 8.45 16.27 27.78
C GLY A 122 7.47 15.43 26.99
N SER A 123 7.11 15.85 25.77
CA SER A 123 6.38 15.01 24.81
C SER A 123 7.29 13.91 24.29
N VAL A 124 6.74 12.69 24.13
CA VAL A 124 7.48 11.58 23.53
C VAL A 124 7.56 11.79 22.03
N VAL A 125 8.75 11.65 21.44
CA VAL A 125 8.99 11.86 20.02
C VAL A 125 9.64 10.62 19.40
N HIS A 126 9.13 10.18 18.25
CA HIS A 126 9.68 9.10 17.45
C HIS A 126 10.01 9.60 16.05
N LEU A 127 11.27 9.48 15.66
CA LEU A 127 11.81 9.98 14.39
C LEU A 127 12.16 8.80 13.48
N PHE A 128 11.55 8.72 12.31
CA PHE A 128 11.80 7.68 11.32
C PHE A 128 12.58 8.24 10.14
N ARG A 129 13.88 7.98 10.04
CA ARG A 129 14.70 8.28 8.86
C ARG A 129 14.49 7.21 7.80
N LEU A 130 13.41 7.35 7.03
CA LEU A 130 13.02 6.36 6.04
C LEU A 130 13.91 6.43 4.79
N PRO A 131 14.34 5.27 4.22
CA PRO A 131 14.89 5.21 2.87
C PRO A 131 13.77 5.40 1.83
N ASN A 132 13.96 4.95 0.58
CA ASN A 132 12.89 5.05 -0.43
C ASN A 132 11.73 4.13 -0.07
N VAL A 133 10.62 4.72 0.36
CA VAL A 133 9.38 3.99 0.65
C VAL A 133 8.67 3.67 -0.65
N PHE A 134 8.24 2.42 -0.82
CA PHE A 134 7.48 1.98 -1.99
C PHE A 134 6.25 1.19 -1.58
N GLY A 135 5.28 1.09 -2.47
CA GLY A 135 4.04 0.36 -2.27
C GLY A 135 2.86 0.94 -3.05
N LYS A 136 1.66 0.41 -2.79
CA LYS A 136 0.42 0.85 -3.40
C LYS A 136 0.18 2.35 -3.20
N TRP A 137 -0.35 3.03 -4.23
CA TRP A 137 -0.73 4.45 -4.23
C TRP A 137 0.41 5.47 -4.18
N ALA A 138 1.67 5.07 -4.27
CA ALA A 138 2.75 6.03 -4.52
C ALA A 138 2.57 6.67 -5.90
N ARG A 139 2.79 7.98 -6.00
CA ARG A 139 2.59 8.72 -7.26
C ARG A 139 3.66 8.36 -8.28
N PRO A 140 3.30 7.80 -9.46
CA PRO A 140 4.26 7.52 -10.52
C PRO A 140 4.76 8.84 -11.13
N ASN A 141 5.93 8.79 -11.80
CA ASN A 141 6.57 9.94 -12.44
C ASN A 141 6.78 11.14 -11.48
N TYR A 142 7.01 10.85 -10.22
CA TYR A 142 7.23 11.88 -9.20
C TYR A 142 8.53 11.64 -8.42
N ASN A 143 8.53 10.79 -7.41
CA ASN A 143 9.69 10.58 -6.51
C ASN A 143 9.95 9.11 -6.17
N SER A 144 9.47 8.17 -6.95
CA SER A 144 9.66 6.74 -6.72
C SER A 144 9.92 6.03 -8.05
N ALA A 145 11.11 5.46 -8.19
CA ALA A 145 11.44 4.60 -9.33
C ALA A 145 10.51 3.38 -9.37
N VAL A 146 10.25 2.75 -8.22
CA VAL A 146 9.33 1.59 -8.12
C VAL A 146 7.95 1.95 -8.66
N ALA A 147 7.35 3.06 -8.19
CA ALA A 147 6.03 3.50 -8.63
C ALA A 147 6.00 3.80 -10.14
N THR A 148 7.04 4.48 -10.64
CA THR A 148 7.15 4.83 -12.06
C THR A 148 7.29 3.59 -12.93
N PHE A 149 8.15 2.66 -12.56
CA PHE A 149 8.36 1.41 -13.30
C PHE A 149 7.12 0.52 -13.26
N CYS A 150 6.49 0.33 -12.09
CA CYS A 150 5.24 -0.41 -11.97
C CYS A 150 4.15 0.17 -12.86
N HIS A 151 3.96 1.50 -12.82
CA HIS A 151 2.95 2.18 -13.63
C HIS A 151 3.20 2.01 -15.14
N ASN A 152 4.45 2.22 -15.59
CA ASN A 152 4.79 2.14 -17.00
C ASN A 152 4.74 0.71 -17.52
N ILE A 153 5.35 -0.24 -16.82
CA ILE A 153 5.36 -1.65 -17.22
C ILE A 153 3.93 -2.22 -17.24
N ALA A 154 3.09 -1.87 -16.25
CA ALA A 154 1.70 -2.27 -16.22
C ALA A 154 0.86 -1.73 -17.38
N ARG A 155 1.36 -0.78 -18.17
CA ARG A 155 0.70 -0.15 -19.32
C ARG A 155 1.47 -0.30 -20.63
N ASP A 156 2.51 -1.14 -20.66
CA ASP A 156 3.43 -1.32 -21.78
C ASP A 156 4.08 -0.01 -22.24
N LEU A 157 4.25 0.93 -21.32
CA LEU A 157 4.97 2.19 -21.59
C LEU A 157 6.47 1.99 -21.35
N PRO A 158 7.33 2.73 -22.07
CA PRO A 158 8.77 2.62 -21.89
C PRO A 158 9.19 3.10 -20.49
N ILE A 159 10.22 2.44 -19.94
CA ILE A 159 10.93 2.88 -18.74
C ILE A 159 12.29 3.44 -19.14
N GLN A 160 12.70 4.50 -18.46
CA GLN A 160 14.03 5.09 -18.64
C GLN A 160 14.90 4.71 -17.44
N ILE A 161 16.07 4.15 -17.71
CA ILE A 161 17.08 3.78 -16.72
C ILE A 161 18.38 4.51 -17.08
N ASN A 162 18.78 5.45 -16.25
CA ASN A 162 20.00 6.22 -16.48
C ASN A 162 21.25 5.42 -16.10
N ASP A 163 21.18 4.68 -14.99
CA ASP A 163 22.26 3.81 -14.53
C ASP A 163 21.63 2.51 -13.96
N ARG A 164 21.94 1.38 -14.62
CA ARG A 164 21.43 0.07 -14.22
C ARG A 164 22.05 -0.44 -12.93
N GLN A 165 23.28 0.01 -12.61
CA GLN A 165 24.04 -0.43 -11.43
C GLN A 165 23.76 0.42 -10.20
N ALA A 166 23.07 1.55 -10.36
CA ALA A 166 22.70 2.40 -9.22
C ALA A 166 21.91 1.62 -8.17
N LEU A 167 22.38 1.65 -6.93
CA LEU A 167 21.73 0.99 -5.80
C LEU A 167 20.58 1.85 -5.26
N VAL A 168 19.46 1.23 -4.96
CA VAL A 168 18.34 1.84 -4.24
C VAL A 168 18.05 1.06 -2.97
N ASN A 169 17.99 1.80 -1.85
CA ASN A 169 17.57 1.24 -0.57
C ASN A 169 16.06 1.46 -0.43
N LEU A 170 15.33 0.38 -0.21
CA LEU A 170 13.88 0.31 -0.24
C LEU A 170 13.33 -0.15 1.10
N VAL A 171 12.17 0.39 1.47
CA VAL A 171 11.33 -0.11 2.55
C VAL A 171 9.88 -0.17 2.09
N TYR A 172 9.20 -1.27 2.39
CA TYR A 172 7.83 -1.48 1.97
C TYR A 172 6.86 -0.70 2.85
N ILE A 173 5.83 -0.11 2.24
CA ILE A 173 4.88 0.77 2.93
C ILE A 173 4.16 0.07 4.09
N ASP A 174 3.75 -1.19 3.94
CA ASP A 174 3.01 -1.87 5.00
C ASP A 174 3.92 -2.23 6.19
N ASP A 175 5.23 -2.46 5.95
CA ASP A 175 6.21 -2.60 7.04
C ASP A 175 6.37 -1.27 7.80
N VAL A 176 6.40 -0.14 7.08
CA VAL A 176 6.43 1.21 7.70
C VAL A 176 5.20 1.42 8.56
N ILE A 177 4.00 1.14 8.04
CA ILE A 177 2.75 1.33 8.77
C ILE A 177 2.68 0.42 10.00
N THR A 178 3.12 -0.82 9.90
CA THR A 178 3.19 -1.76 11.04
C THR A 178 4.07 -1.21 12.17
N HIS A 179 5.23 -0.62 11.84
CA HIS A 179 6.09 0.01 12.83
C HIS A 179 5.44 1.27 13.44
N PHE A 180 4.75 2.08 12.63
CA PHE A 180 4.04 3.26 13.10
C PHE A 180 2.95 2.91 14.12
N ILE A 181 2.14 1.91 13.82
CA ILE A 181 1.10 1.41 14.73
C ILE A 181 1.73 0.84 16.00
N SER A 182 2.83 0.09 15.88
CA SER A 182 3.54 -0.47 17.04
C SER A 182 4.09 0.62 17.97
N VAL A 183 4.56 1.75 17.42
CA VAL A 183 4.96 2.91 18.22
C VAL A 183 3.76 3.58 18.89
N MET A 184 2.66 3.78 18.16
CA MET A 184 1.43 4.37 18.70
C MET A 184 0.87 3.54 19.87
N GLU A 185 1.00 2.23 19.81
CA GLU A 185 0.57 1.30 20.86
C GLU A 185 1.58 1.13 21.99
N GLY A 186 2.70 1.83 21.97
CA GLY A 186 3.74 1.77 23.00
C GLY A 186 4.57 0.48 23.01
N ARG A 187 4.48 -0.33 21.95
CA ARG A 187 5.27 -1.58 21.82
C ARG A 187 6.73 -1.35 21.45
N LEU A 188 7.07 -0.17 20.97
CA LEU A 188 8.43 0.25 20.67
C LEU A 188 8.75 1.50 21.50
N ALA A 189 9.59 1.36 22.53
CA ALA A 189 10.00 2.43 23.42
C ALA A 189 11.54 2.53 23.43
N GLY A 190 12.07 3.71 23.74
CA GLY A 190 13.49 3.93 24.00
C GLY A 190 14.10 5.07 23.19
N ASN A 191 14.90 4.76 22.16
CA ASN A 191 15.57 5.78 21.34
C ASN A 191 14.54 6.59 20.54
N PRO A 192 14.64 7.91 20.46
CA PRO A 192 13.80 8.73 19.58
C PRO A 192 13.94 8.34 18.10
N PHE A 193 15.11 7.88 17.65
CA PHE A 193 15.30 7.38 16.29
C PHE A 193 14.91 5.91 16.18
N VAL A 194 13.90 5.63 15.35
CA VAL A 194 13.36 4.30 15.13
C VAL A 194 13.65 3.85 13.70
N SER A 195 14.16 2.63 13.55
CA SER A 195 14.39 2.01 12.24
C SER A 195 13.23 1.10 11.87
N VAL A 196 12.88 1.08 10.59
CA VAL A 196 11.93 0.11 10.02
C VAL A 196 12.69 -1.06 9.42
N ASN A 197 12.27 -2.27 9.70
CA ASN A 197 12.79 -3.49 9.09
C ASN A 197 11.62 -4.36 8.58
N PRO A 198 11.82 -5.14 7.51
CA PRO A 198 13.07 -5.27 6.75
C PRO A 198 13.32 -4.07 5.82
N GLN A 199 14.60 -3.80 5.52
CA GLN A 199 15.01 -2.93 4.43
C GLN A 199 15.69 -3.77 3.35
N TYR A 200 15.59 -3.32 2.11
CA TYR A 200 16.09 -4.03 0.95
C TYR A 200 17.00 -3.15 0.12
N THR A 201 18.07 -3.71 -0.42
CA THR A 201 18.95 -3.05 -1.40
C THR A 201 18.89 -3.83 -2.70
N ILE A 202 18.64 -3.11 -3.81
CA ILE A 202 18.57 -3.69 -5.16
C ILE A 202 19.12 -2.68 -6.16
N THR A 203 19.67 -3.13 -7.27
CA THR A 203 20.03 -2.22 -8.37
C THR A 203 18.78 -1.80 -9.15
N VAL A 204 18.85 -0.64 -9.80
CA VAL A 204 17.75 -0.16 -10.67
C VAL A 204 17.51 -1.12 -11.84
N GLY A 205 18.58 -1.77 -12.34
CA GLY A 205 18.49 -2.80 -13.38
C GLY A 205 17.70 -4.03 -12.93
N GLU A 206 18.08 -4.61 -11.79
CA GLU A 206 17.40 -5.78 -11.21
C GLU A 206 15.94 -5.47 -10.87
N LEU A 207 15.65 -4.28 -10.34
CA LEU A 207 14.29 -3.83 -10.09
C LEU A 207 13.45 -3.84 -11.38
N ALA A 208 13.97 -3.29 -12.45
CA ALA A 208 13.26 -3.25 -13.74
C ALA A 208 13.02 -4.66 -14.30
N GLU A 209 14.04 -5.52 -14.26
CA GLU A 209 13.95 -6.92 -14.70
C GLU A 209 12.90 -7.68 -13.90
N GLN A 210 12.92 -7.54 -12.57
CA GLN A 210 11.95 -8.21 -11.70
C GLN A 210 10.51 -7.79 -12.02
N LEU A 211 10.26 -6.52 -12.30
CA LEU A 211 8.92 -6.04 -12.65
C LEU A 211 8.48 -6.50 -14.06
N GLN A 212 9.43 -6.65 -14.99
CA GLN A 212 9.15 -7.24 -16.30
C GLN A 212 8.80 -8.73 -16.18
N VAL A 213 9.49 -9.48 -15.33
CA VAL A 213 9.14 -10.88 -15.04
C VAL A 213 7.71 -10.99 -14.49
N PHE A 214 7.28 -10.08 -13.64
CA PHE A 214 5.88 -10.06 -13.15
C PHE A 214 4.87 -9.80 -14.27
N ARG A 215 5.15 -8.86 -15.18
CA ARG A 215 4.33 -8.64 -16.38
C ARG A 215 4.24 -9.92 -17.23
N ASP A 216 5.39 -10.51 -17.52
CA ASP A 216 5.50 -11.64 -18.46
C ASP A 216 4.94 -12.94 -17.85
N SER A 217 4.79 -13.00 -16.51
CA SER A 217 4.17 -14.14 -15.83
C SER A 217 2.74 -14.43 -16.29
N ARG A 218 2.03 -13.42 -16.78
CA ARG A 218 0.66 -13.59 -17.33
C ARG A 218 0.63 -14.35 -18.65
N ALA A 219 1.64 -14.14 -19.49
CA ALA A 219 1.77 -14.85 -20.77
C ALA A 219 2.38 -16.24 -20.60
N THR A 220 3.35 -16.38 -19.69
CA THR A 220 4.03 -17.67 -19.44
C THR A 220 3.30 -18.55 -18.44
N LEU A 221 2.33 -18.00 -17.71
CA LEU A 221 1.65 -18.60 -16.56
C LEU A 221 2.63 -19.08 -15.47
N THR A 222 3.86 -18.56 -15.45
CA THR A 222 4.88 -18.91 -14.48
C THR A 222 5.07 -17.77 -13.50
N THR A 223 4.73 -18.01 -12.23
CA THR A 223 4.89 -17.04 -11.14
C THR A 223 6.09 -17.44 -10.29
N GLU A 224 6.93 -16.48 -9.93
CA GLU A 224 8.03 -16.67 -9.00
C GLU A 224 7.56 -16.85 -7.55
N ALA A 225 8.51 -17.07 -6.63
CA ALA A 225 8.27 -17.13 -5.19
C ALA A 225 7.89 -15.76 -4.63
N VAL A 226 6.62 -15.37 -4.78
CA VAL A 226 6.07 -14.05 -4.40
C VAL A 226 5.43 -14.04 -3.00
N GLY A 227 5.67 -15.06 -2.18
CA GLY A 227 5.06 -15.20 -0.86
C GLY A 227 5.75 -14.40 0.25
N THR A 228 7.04 -14.04 0.10
CA THR A 228 7.84 -13.39 1.16
C THR A 228 8.82 -12.36 0.62
N GLY A 229 9.32 -11.51 1.52
CA GLY A 229 10.43 -10.60 1.27
C GLY A 229 10.16 -9.55 0.20
N LEU A 230 11.25 -9.09 -0.43
CA LEU A 230 11.18 -8.02 -1.44
C LEU A 230 10.29 -8.40 -2.64
N LYS A 231 10.34 -9.66 -3.09
CA LYS A 231 9.52 -10.11 -4.23
C LYS A 231 8.02 -10.01 -3.93
N ARG A 232 7.58 -10.41 -2.72
CA ARG A 232 6.18 -10.23 -2.28
C ARG A 232 5.78 -8.76 -2.34
N ALA A 233 6.58 -7.90 -1.73
CA ALA A 233 6.29 -6.46 -1.66
C ALA A 233 6.26 -5.81 -3.06
N LEU A 234 7.21 -6.16 -3.95
CA LEU A 234 7.25 -5.65 -5.33
C LEU A 234 6.08 -6.18 -6.17
N TYR A 235 5.72 -7.47 -6.00
CA TYR A 235 4.60 -8.06 -6.73
C TYR A 235 3.26 -7.40 -6.35
N ALA A 236 2.98 -7.29 -5.05
CA ALA A 236 1.80 -6.59 -4.55
C ALA A 236 1.76 -5.13 -5.04
N THR A 237 2.92 -4.46 -5.02
CA THR A 237 3.04 -3.09 -5.55
C THR A 237 2.74 -3.06 -7.05
N TYR A 238 3.37 -3.93 -7.85
CA TYR A 238 3.14 -3.99 -9.31
C TYR A 238 1.66 -4.19 -9.64
N LEU A 239 1.00 -5.17 -8.99
CA LEU A 239 -0.43 -5.42 -9.20
C LEU A 239 -1.30 -4.21 -8.86
N SER A 240 -0.94 -3.43 -7.83
CA SER A 240 -1.69 -2.22 -7.46
C SER A 240 -1.65 -1.10 -8.50
N TYR A 241 -0.77 -1.19 -9.51
CA TYR A 241 -0.66 -0.26 -10.64
C TYR A 241 -1.33 -0.76 -11.92
N LEU A 242 -1.87 -1.97 -11.92
CA LEU A 242 -2.64 -2.46 -13.07
C LEU A 242 -3.87 -1.57 -13.29
N PRO A 243 -4.13 -1.16 -14.51
CA PRO A 243 -5.40 -0.53 -14.83
C PRO A 243 -6.53 -1.58 -14.77
N PRO A 244 -7.78 -1.19 -14.43
CA PRO A 244 -8.89 -2.14 -14.23
C PRO A 244 -9.12 -3.12 -15.41
N GLU A 245 -8.88 -2.66 -16.64
CA GLU A 245 -9.01 -3.47 -17.85
C GLU A 245 -8.00 -4.63 -17.92
N ARG A 246 -6.98 -4.59 -17.04
CA ARG A 246 -5.95 -5.62 -16.92
C ARG A 246 -6.07 -6.46 -15.65
N PHE A 247 -7.20 -6.41 -14.94
CA PHE A 247 -7.43 -7.28 -13.77
C PHE A 247 -7.70 -8.74 -14.18
N SER A 248 -7.99 -8.99 -15.45
CA SER A 248 -8.16 -10.32 -16.03
C SER A 248 -7.30 -10.52 -17.27
N TYR A 249 -7.08 -11.77 -17.63
CA TYR A 249 -6.43 -12.19 -18.88
C TYR A 249 -6.85 -13.61 -19.24
N GLU A 250 -6.91 -13.87 -20.54
CA GLU A 250 -7.26 -15.19 -21.08
C GLU A 250 -6.13 -16.18 -20.89
N VAL A 251 -6.48 -17.45 -20.74
CA VAL A 251 -5.57 -18.58 -20.72
C VAL A 251 -5.89 -19.57 -21.83
N PRO A 252 -4.88 -20.29 -22.37
CA PRO A 252 -5.13 -21.32 -23.41
C PRO A 252 -6.08 -22.41 -22.92
N LYS A 253 -7.06 -22.74 -23.78
CA LYS A 253 -7.99 -23.84 -23.57
C LYS A 253 -7.63 -24.97 -24.54
N TYR A 254 -7.27 -26.15 -24.04
CA TYR A 254 -6.93 -27.34 -24.81
C TYR A 254 -8.06 -28.36 -24.67
N GLY A 255 -8.79 -28.59 -25.76
CA GLY A 255 -9.92 -29.54 -25.80
C GLY A 255 -9.61 -30.76 -26.65
N ASP A 256 -10.07 -31.95 -26.21
CA ASP A 256 -10.15 -33.20 -26.98
C ASP A 256 -11.45 -33.94 -26.62
N PRO A 257 -11.76 -35.08 -27.25
CA PRO A 257 -12.99 -35.83 -26.95
C PRO A 257 -13.15 -36.29 -25.50
N ARG A 258 -12.09 -36.20 -24.66
CA ARG A 258 -12.12 -36.57 -23.24
C ARG A 258 -12.51 -35.40 -22.35
N GLY A 259 -12.45 -34.13 -22.84
CA GLY A 259 -12.74 -32.92 -22.08
C GLY A 259 -11.81 -31.77 -22.40
N VAL A 260 -11.69 -30.85 -21.47
CA VAL A 260 -10.89 -29.62 -21.59
C VAL A 260 -9.81 -29.55 -20.51
N PHE A 261 -8.61 -29.19 -20.92
CA PHE A 261 -7.51 -28.86 -20.01
C PHE A 261 -7.20 -27.36 -20.09
N VAL A 262 -7.08 -26.74 -18.93
CA VAL A 262 -6.70 -25.33 -18.80
C VAL A 262 -5.58 -25.22 -17.78
N GLU A 263 -4.44 -24.73 -18.22
CA GLU A 263 -3.32 -24.43 -17.34
C GLU A 263 -3.54 -23.07 -16.70
N MET A 264 -3.62 -23.04 -15.37
CA MET A 264 -3.89 -21.81 -14.63
C MET A 264 -2.59 -21.10 -14.21
N LEU A 265 -1.67 -21.83 -13.55
CA LEU A 265 -0.51 -21.27 -12.93
C LEU A 265 0.60 -22.30 -12.74
N LYS A 266 1.83 -21.87 -13.02
CA LYS A 266 3.05 -22.59 -12.68
C LYS A 266 3.77 -21.81 -11.58
N THR A 267 4.08 -22.48 -10.48
CA THR A 267 4.90 -21.91 -9.41
C THR A 267 5.91 -22.97 -8.92
N ARG A 268 7.08 -22.52 -8.50
CA ARG A 268 8.12 -23.43 -8.01
C ARG A 268 7.98 -23.69 -6.52
N ASP A 269 7.53 -22.73 -5.75
CA ASP A 269 7.60 -22.78 -4.28
C ASP A 269 6.71 -21.75 -3.58
N SER A 270 5.68 -21.21 -4.21
CA SER A 270 4.88 -20.18 -3.55
C SER A 270 3.39 -20.37 -3.69
N GLY A 271 2.68 -19.98 -2.64
CA GLY A 271 1.25 -19.85 -2.61
C GLY A 271 0.47 -21.09 -2.22
N GLN A 272 -0.85 -20.91 -2.21
CA GLN A 272 -1.85 -21.90 -1.86
C GLN A 272 -2.87 -22.01 -2.97
N PHE A 273 -3.10 -23.22 -3.47
CA PHE A 273 -4.21 -23.53 -4.37
C PHE A 273 -5.41 -24.00 -3.56
N SER A 274 -6.61 -23.58 -3.97
CA SER A 274 -7.87 -24.06 -3.41
C SER A 274 -8.98 -23.94 -4.46
N PHE A 275 -10.14 -24.50 -4.15
CA PHE A 275 -11.36 -24.26 -4.91
C PHE A 275 -12.51 -23.95 -3.94
N PHE A 276 -13.57 -23.35 -4.44
CA PHE A 276 -14.83 -23.23 -3.71
C PHE A 276 -16.02 -23.41 -4.64
N THR A 277 -17.17 -23.69 -4.04
CA THR A 277 -18.44 -23.69 -4.75
C THR A 277 -19.34 -22.58 -4.24
N ALA A 278 -20.28 -22.15 -5.08
CA ALA A 278 -21.34 -21.22 -4.69
C ALA A 278 -22.65 -21.60 -5.41
N HIS A 279 -23.73 -21.67 -4.65
CA HIS A 279 -25.06 -21.85 -5.23
C HIS A 279 -25.51 -20.63 -6.03
N PRO A 280 -26.51 -20.76 -6.93
CA PRO A 280 -27.07 -19.63 -7.67
C PRO A 280 -27.40 -18.41 -6.78
N GLY A 281 -27.01 -17.22 -7.18
CA GLY A 281 -27.23 -15.97 -6.47
C GLY A 281 -26.33 -15.72 -5.25
N ILE A 282 -25.49 -16.66 -4.86
CA ILE A 282 -24.59 -16.50 -3.71
C ILE A 282 -23.38 -15.65 -4.09
N THR A 283 -23.11 -14.64 -3.24
CA THR A 283 -21.90 -13.82 -3.29
C THR A 283 -20.90 -14.28 -2.23
N ARG A 284 -19.63 -14.38 -2.60
CA ARG A 284 -18.49 -14.66 -1.72
C ARG A 284 -17.46 -13.54 -1.83
N GLY A 285 -16.68 -13.31 -0.77
CA GLY A 285 -15.73 -12.20 -0.69
C GLY A 285 -16.27 -11.04 0.13
N GLY A 286 -16.26 -9.83 -0.40
CA GLY A 286 -16.63 -8.61 0.34
C GLY A 286 -15.52 -8.18 1.29
N HIS A 287 -14.25 -8.29 0.84
CA HIS A 287 -13.06 -7.93 1.60
C HIS A 287 -11.96 -7.43 0.66
N TYR A 288 -10.92 -6.86 1.25
CA TYR A 288 -9.71 -6.46 0.53
C TYR A 288 -8.46 -6.98 1.25
N HIS A 289 -7.33 -6.86 0.56
CA HIS A 289 -5.99 -7.23 1.05
C HIS A 289 -5.03 -6.06 0.96
N HIS A 290 -4.04 -6.02 1.84
CA HIS A 290 -2.93 -5.07 1.73
C HIS A 290 -1.82 -5.58 0.81
N SER A 291 -1.51 -6.86 0.87
CA SER A 291 -0.40 -7.47 0.13
C SER A 291 -0.69 -8.86 -0.41
N LYS A 292 -1.68 -9.56 0.15
CA LYS A 292 -2.13 -10.84 -0.40
C LYS A 292 -2.75 -10.61 -1.79
N THR A 293 -2.41 -11.49 -2.73
CA THR A 293 -2.95 -11.50 -4.08
C THR A 293 -3.53 -12.87 -4.39
N GLU A 294 -4.61 -12.90 -5.11
CA GLU A 294 -5.32 -14.12 -5.46
C GLU A 294 -5.61 -14.15 -6.96
N LYS A 295 -5.65 -15.35 -7.53
CA LYS A 295 -6.05 -15.63 -8.90
C LYS A 295 -7.24 -16.58 -8.88
N PHE A 296 -8.31 -16.19 -9.53
CA PHE A 296 -9.53 -16.99 -9.67
C PHE A 296 -9.66 -17.50 -11.09
N LEU A 297 -10.12 -18.74 -11.21
CA LEU A 297 -10.53 -19.34 -12.47
C LEU A 297 -11.89 -19.99 -12.27
N VAL A 298 -12.92 -19.52 -12.97
CA VAL A 298 -14.22 -20.17 -13.00
C VAL A 298 -14.13 -21.42 -13.85
N ILE A 299 -14.36 -22.60 -13.25
CA ILE A 299 -14.30 -23.89 -13.93
C ILE A 299 -15.68 -24.26 -14.47
N LYS A 300 -16.74 -23.95 -13.71
CA LYS A 300 -18.13 -24.26 -14.03
C LYS A 300 -19.04 -23.13 -13.58
N GLY A 301 -20.09 -22.85 -14.34
CA GLY A 301 -21.07 -21.79 -14.03
C GLY A 301 -20.68 -20.42 -14.57
N GLN A 302 -21.42 -19.40 -14.14
CA GLN A 302 -21.25 -18.01 -14.56
C GLN A 302 -20.97 -17.13 -13.35
N ALA A 303 -19.96 -16.29 -13.45
CA ALA A 303 -19.49 -15.42 -12.36
C ALA A 303 -19.49 -13.95 -12.76
N CYS A 304 -19.89 -13.09 -11.82
CA CYS A 304 -19.69 -11.67 -11.89
C CYS A 304 -18.74 -11.27 -10.76
N PHE A 305 -17.56 -10.75 -11.10
CA PHE A 305 -16.60 -10.17 -10.18
C PHE A 305 -16.84 -8.67 -10.07
N ARG A 306 -16.83 -8.16 -8.85
CA ARG A 306 -16.92 -6.72 -8.61
C ARG A 306 -15.73 -6.27 -7.78
N PHE A 307 -15.23 -5.09 -8.12
CA PHE A 307 -14.08 -4.45 -7.49
C PHE A 307 -14.40 -3.01 -7.14
N ARG A 308 -13.97 -2.55 -5.98
CA ARG A 308 -14.04 -1.15 -5.60
C ARG A 308 -12.76 -0.71 -4.91
N HIS A 309 -12.15 0.33 -5.43
CA HIS A 309 -10.93 0.90 -4.85
C HIS A 309 -11.23 1.53 -3.49
N ILE A 310 -10.50 1.15 -2.44
CA ILE A 310 -10.84 1.51 -1.04
C ILE A 310 -10.67 3.00 -0.72
N THR A 311 -9.95 3.77 -1.54
CA THR A 311 -9.75 5.21 -1.32
C THR A 311 -10.38 6.10 -2.37
N THR A 312 -10.41 5.71 -3.64
CA THR A 312 -11.00 6.51 -4.72
C THR A 312 -12.48 6.23 -4.94
N GLY A 313 -12.97 5.04 -4.51
CA GLY A 313 -14.32 4.59 -4.80
C GLY A 313 -14.52 4.10 -6.24
N GLU A 314 -13.48 4.12 -7.09
CA GLU A 314 -13.55 3.60 -8.46
C GLU A 314 -14.10 2.19 -8.46
N PHE A 315 -15.07 1.93 -9.34
CA PHE A 315 -15.77 0.65 -9.44
C PHE A 315 -15.49 -0.01 -10.77
N HIS A 316 -15.26 -1.32 -10.75
CA HIS A 316 -15.08 -2.16 -11.93
C HIS A 316 -15.86 -3.47 -11.76
N GLU A 317 -16.52 -3.90 -12.82
CA GLU A 317 -17.24 -5.16 -12.88
C GLU A 317 -16.75 -5.97 -14.06
N HIS A 318 -16.57 -7.29 -13.86
CA HIS A 318 -16.11 -8.21 -14.88
C HIS A 318 -16.87 -9.54 -14.79
N SER A 319 -17.45 -9.96 -15.91
CA SER A 319 -18.18 -11.24 -16.02
C SER A 319 -17.36 -12.28 -16.77
N THR A 320 -17.34 -13.50 -16.26
CA THR A 320 -16.66 -14.65 -16.90
C THR A 320 -17.43 -15.94 -16.63
N SER A 321 -17.04 -17.03 -17.29
CA SER A 321 -17.67 -18.34 -17.14
C SER A 321 -16.67 -19.49 -17.36
N GLY A 322 -17.07 -20.70 -16.98
CA GLY A 322 -16.29 -21.91 -17.28
C GLY A 322 -16.13 -22.20 -18.78
N GLU A 323 -16.98 -21.65 -19.66
CA GLU A 323 -16.88 -21.78 -21.09
C GLU A 323 -15.83 -20.86 -21.73
N GLN A 324 -15.51 -19.77 -21.06
CA GLN A 324 -14.49 -18.77 -21.46
C GLN A 324 -13.45 -18.63 -20.35
N PRO A 325 -12.40 -19.47 -20.33
CA PRO A 325 -11.45 -19.50 -19.24
C PRO A 325 -10.61 -18.23 -19.20
N GLU A 326 -10.79 -17.44 -18.13
CA GLU A 326 -10.04 -16.23 -17.84
C GLU A 326 -9.51 -16.25 -16.40
N ILE A 327 -8.34 -15.68 -16.18
CA ILE A 327 -7.83 -15.41 -14.84
C ILE A 327 -8.29 -14.03 -14.40
N VAL A 328 -8.99 -13.99 -13.27
CA VAL A 328 -9.33 -12.75 -12.58
C VAL A 328 -8.44 -12.61 -11.36
N GLU A 329 -7.73 -11.49 -11.22
CA GLU A 329 -6.80 -11.23 -10.11
C GLU A 329 -7.36 -10.24 -9.11
N THR A 330 -7.19 -10.52 -7.82
CA THR A 330 -7.40 -9.50 -6.79
C THR A 330 -6.22 -8.55 -6.72
N VAL A 331 -6.53 -7.27 -6.56
CA VAL A 331 -5.55 -6.20 -6.55
C VAL A 331 -5.49 -5.58 -5.15
N PRO A 332 -4.30 -5.53 -4.51
CA PRO A 332 -4.16 -4.89 -3.21
C PRO A 332 -4.75 -3.48 -3.17
N GLY A 333 -5.54 -3.21 -2.12
CA GLY A 333 -6.22 -1.93 -1.98
C GLY A 333 -7.55 -1.81 -2.75
N TRP A 334 -8.02 -2.92 -3.34
CA TRP A 334 -9.37 -3.02 -3.90
C TRP A 334 -10.18 -4.04 -3.11
N THR A 335 -11.36 -3.66 -2.64
CA THR A 335 -12.33 -4.64 -2.17
C THR A 335 -12.88 -5.40 -3.36
N HIS A 336 -13.11 -6.69 -3.17
CA HIS A 336 -13.60 -7.56 -4.25
C HIS A 336 -14.62 -8.55 -3.72
N ASP A 337 -15.53 -8.96 -4.58
CA ASP A 337 -16.42 -10.09 -4.39
C ASP A 337 -16.69 -10.80 -5.72
N ILE A 338 -17.22 -12.02 -5.61
CA ILE A 338 -17.65 -12.86 -6.73
C ILE A 338 -19.06 -13.36 -6.47
N THR A 339 -19.95 -13.18 -7.43
CA THR A 339 -21.35 -13.64 -7.39
C THR A 339 -21.58 -14.70 -8.43
N ASN A 340 -22.20 -15.82 -8.06
CA ASN A 340 -22.76 -16.76 -9.02
C ASN A 340 -24.01 -16.14 -9.67
N VAL A 341 -23.92 -15.77 -10.94
CA VAL A 341 -25.02 -15.16 -11.71
C VAL A 341 -25.71 -16.15 -12.63
N GLY A 342 -25.29 -17.43 -12.62
CA GLY A 342 -25.92 -18.53 -13.34
C GLY A 342 -27.02 -19.22 -12.52
N ASP A 343 -27.61 -20.24 -13.08
CA ASP A 343 -28.72 -21.04 -12.53
C ASP A 343 -28.28 -22.41 -11.98
N GLU A 344 -26.98 -22.74 -12.11
CA GLU A 344 -26.38 -23.96 -11.56
C GLU A 344 -25.27 -23.66 -10.54
N GLU A 345 -24.76 -24.69 -9.85
CA GLU A 345 -23.63 -24.53 -8.94
C GLU A 345 -22.37 -24.08 -9.69
N MET A 346 -21.79 -22.98 -9.25
CA MET A 346 -20.53 -22.45 -9.74
C MET A 346 -19.36 -23.12 -8.99
N ILE A 347 -18.31 -23.49 -9.73
CA ILE A 347 -17.05 -24.03 -9.19
C ILE A 347 -15.92 -23.10 -9.61
N VAL A 348 -15.14 -22.65 -8.64
CA VAL A 348 -14.04 -21.70 -8.86
C VAL A 348 -12.75 -22.23 -8.24
N MET A 349 -11.69 -22.33 -9.04
CA MET A 349 -10.33 -22.52 -8.54
C MET A 349 -9.75 -21.20 -8.06
N LEU A 350 -8.97 -21.27 -7.00
CA LEU A 350 -8.33 -20.13 -6.34
C LEU A 350 -6.88 -20.46 -6.03
N TRP A 351 -5.97 -19.57 -6.41
CA TRP A 351 -4.61 -19.51 -5.90
C TRP A 351 -4.39 -18.22 -5.11
N ALA A 352 -3.72 -18.32 -3.96
CA ALA A 352 -3.25 -17.18 -3.19
C ALA A 352 -1.71 -17.23 -3.10
N ASN A 353 -1.04 -16.07 -3.10
CA ASN A 353 0.42 -15.97 -3.03
C ASN A 353 1.01 -16.37 -1.68
N GLU A 354 0.17 -16.62 -0.69
CA GLU A 354 0.56 -17.01 0.66
C GLU A 354 -0.39 -18.08 1.23
N ILE A 355 0.11 -18.86 2.20
CA ILE A 355 -0.73 -19.78 2.99
C ILE A 355 -1.58 -18.94 3.94
N PHE A 356 -2.87 -19.27 4.05
CA PHE A 356 -3.80 -18.56 4.94
C PHE A 356 -3.44 -18.80 6.41
N ASP A 357 -3.01 -17.74 7.08
CA ASP A 357 -2.78 -17.72 8.52
C ASP A 357 -4.05 -17.19 9.23
N ARG A 358 -4.62 -18.00 10.16
CA ARG A 358 -5.81 -17.63 10.91
C ARG A 358 -5.55 -16.57 11.99
N GLU A 359 -4.33 -16.51 12.49
CA GLU A 359 -3.95 -15.57 13.54
C GLU A 359 -3.57 -14.20 12.95
N HIS A 360 -3.05 -14.18 11.72
CA HIS A 360 -2.62 -12.97 11.02
C HIS A 360 -3.14 -12.92 9.57
N PRO A 361 -4.47 -12.95 9.37
CA PRO A 361 -5.02 -12.93 8.02
C PRO A 361 -4.86 -11.54 7.39
N ASP A 362 -4.25 -11.46 6.21
CA ASP A 362 -4.32 -10.25 5.37
C ASP A 362 -5.67 -10.22 4.63
N THR A 363 -6.76 -10.18 5.38
CA THR A 363 -8.14 -10.22 4.85
C THR A 363 -9.04 -9.34 5.72
N TYR A 364 -9.53 -8.24 5.16
CA TYR A 364 -10.26 -7.20 5.88
C TYR A 364 -11.65 -7.03 5.27
N ALA A 365 -12.68 -7.30 6.07
CA ALA A 365 -14.07 -7.25 5.64
C ALA A 365 -14.46 -5.82 5.22
N ARG A 366 -14.90 -5.67 3.98
CA ARG A 366 -15.42 -4.42 3.41
C ARG A 366 -16.35 -4.75 2.24
N PRO A 367 -17.65 -4.90 2.48
CA PRO A 367 -18.62 -5.22 1.42
C PRO A 367 -18.63 -4.15 0.33
N ILE A 368 -18.84 -4.59 -0.91
CA ILE A 368 -19.10 -3.67 -2.03
C ILE A 368 -20.55 -3.23 -1.94
N CYS A 369 -20.78 -2.02 -1.39
CA CYS A 369 -22.09 -1.40 -1.48
C CYS A 369 -22.32 -0.99 -2.94
N THR A 370 -23.31 -1.57 -3.61
CA THR A 370 -23.88 -0.97 -4.80
C THR A 370 -24.70 0.23 -4.33
N GLU A 371 -24.20 1.44 -4.57
CA GLU A 371 -25.06 2.61 -4.44
C GLU A 371 -26.21 2.44 -5.45
N VAL A 372 -27.43 2.40 -4.92
CA VAL A 372 -28.67 2.42 -5.70
C VAL A 372 -28.91 3.80 -6.27
#